data_1baaa0120629a2e3cd5ecfe7b6c9a555
#
_entry.id   1baaa0120629a2e3cd5ecfe7b6c9a555
#
_cell.length_a   1.000
_cell.length_b   1.000
_cell.length_c   1.000
_cell.angle_alpha   90.00
_cell.angle_beta   90.00
_cell.angle_gamma   90.00
#
_symmetry.space_group_name_H-M   'P 1'
#
loop_
_entity.id
_entity.type
_entity.pdbx_description
1 polymer ?
#
loop_
_entity_poly.entity_id
_entity_poly.type
_entity_poly.pdbx_seq_one_letter_code
_entity_poly.pdbx_strand_id
1 'polypeptide(L)'
;MKLALFDLDGTLLPLDSDHAFGEFVVQLGWADAAEHARRNDAFFHDYQAGRLDIHAYIDFATAAWRDRSLQDIALAFERFMKEVIRPSLRDSAKALVEQHRRDGHVLAVVTATNDFITRPIAQAFGIEHLLATELECDAHGRPTGKIQGTASLREGKVSRVEQWLASRGTPARDFESITFYGDSTNDLPLLEWVSHPVATNPGPALAALAAQRGWPVLQLFE
;
A
#
# COMPACT_ATOMS: atom_id res chain seq x y z
N MET A 1 7.94 -6.65 -23.12
CA MET A 1 7.30 -5.67 -22.21
C MET A 1 7.81 -5.96 -20.81
N LYS A 2 8.04 -4.93 -19.96
CA LYS A 2 8.49 -5.09 -18.58
C LYS A 2 7.47 -4.53 -17.61
N LEU A 3 7.41 -5.08 -16.40
CA LEU A 3 6.48 -4.68 -15.36
C LEU A 3 7.26 -4.24 -14.11
N ALA A 4 6.91 -3.09 -13.54
CA ALA A 4 7.42 -2.62 -12.27
C ALA A 4 6.27 -2.50 -11.27
N LEU A 5 6.37 -3.26 -10.21
CA LEU A 5 5.44 -3.30 -9.09
C LEU A 5 6.08 -2.62 -7.89
N PHE A 6 5.31 -1.81 -7.18
CA PHE A 6 5.79 -1.08 -6.01
C PHE A 6 4.85 -1.32 -4.84
N ASP A 7 5.39 -1.74 -3.71
CA ASP A 7 4.68 -1.49 -2.47
C ASP A 7 4.66 0.02 -2.20
N LEU A 8 3.80 0.47 -1.29
CA LEU A 8 3.59 1.90 -1.06
C LEU A 8 4.24 2.36 0.25
N ASP A 9 3.71 1.88 1.36
CA ASP A 9 4.08 2.31 2.72
C ASP A 9 5.43 1.70 3.13
N GLY A 10 6.39 2.53 3.56
CA GLY A 10 7.78 2.10 3.76
C GLY A 10 8.59 1.97 2.47
N THR A 11 7.96 1.82 1.30
CA THR A 11 8.62 1.64 0.00
C THR A 11 8.68 2.93 -0.81
N LEU A 12 7.54 3.46 -1.29
CA LEU A 12 7.47 4.76 -1.98
C LEU A 12 7.20 5.93 -1.03
N LEU A 13 6.60 5.66 0.14
CA LEU A 13 6.39 6.62 1.22
C LEU A 13 7.26 6.27 2.42
N PRO A 14 7.83 7.28 3.13
CA PRO A 14 8.61 7.06 4.36
C PRO A 14 7.72 6.90 5.61
N LEU A 15 6.45 6.57 5.44
CA LEU A 15 5.46 6.39 6.51
C LEU A 15 4.46 5.30 6.11
N ASP A 16 3.67 4.84 7.08
CA ASP A 16 2.48 4.01 6.86
C ASP A 16 1.27 4.94 6.70
N SER A 17 0.67 4.95 5.50
CA SER A 17 -0.40 5.88 5.14
C SER A 17 -1.72 5.57 5.86
N ASP A 18 -1.99 4.30 6.19
CA ASP A 18 -3.19 3.89 6.90
C ASP A 18 -3.09 4.26 8.40
N HIS A 19 -1.94 3.98 9.03
CA HIS A 19 -1.65 4.40 10.40
C HIS A 19 -1.73 5.93 10.54
N ALA A 20 -1.09 6.66 9.61
CA ALA A 20 -1.12 8.13 9.60
C ALA A 20 -2.53 8.71 9.38
N PHE A 21 -3.38 8.03 8.58
CA PHE A 21 -4.78 8.43 8.45
C PHE A 21 -5.56 8.18 9.73
N GLY A 22 -5.27 7.10 10.46
CA GLY A 22 -5.81 6.84 11.80
C GLY A 22 -5.49 7.97 12.79
N GLU A 23 -4.26 8.48 12.81
CA GLU A 23 -3.89 9.66 13.61
C GLU A 23 -4.62 10.92 13.13
N PHE A 24 -4.78 11.07 11.82
CA PHE A 24 -5.45 12.22 11.22
C PHE A 24 -6.95 12.29 11.57
N VAL A 25 -7.66 11.16 11.59
CA VAL A 25 -9.09 11.16 12.00
C VAL A 25 -9.28 11.53 13.48
N VAL A 26 -8.29 11.23 14.34
CA VAL A 26 -8.26 11.72 15.72
C VAL A 26 -8.11 13.24 15.76
N GLN A 27 -7.21 13.81 14.94
CA GLN A 27 -7.05 15.29 14.84
C GLN A 27 -8.31 15.98 14.32
N LEU A 28 -9.11 15.31 13.50
CA LEU A 28 -10.43 15.78 13.06
C LEU A 28 -11.51 15.70 14.15
N GLY A 29 -11.22 15.08 15.31
CA GLY A 29 -12.21 14.83 16.35
C GLY A 29 -13.23 13.75 15.96
N TRP A 30 -12.87 12.82 15.05
CA TRP A 30 -13.77 11.78 14.58
C TRP A 30 -13.67 10.49 15.40
N ALA A 31 -12.66 10.37 16.23
CA ALA A 31 -12.46 9.24 17.14
C ALA A 31 -11.93 9.73 18.50
N ASP A 32 -12.16 8.96 19.56
CA ASP A 32 -11.51 9.18 20.85
C ASP A 32 -10.00 9.00 20.73
N ALA A 33 -9.25 10.01 21.14
CA ALA A 33 -7.82 10.08 20.90
C ALA A 33 -7.05 8.93 21.58
N ALA A 34 -7.36 8.63 22.85
CA ALA A 34 -6.61 7.64 23.62
C ALA A 34 -6.93 6.22 23.16
N GLU A 35 -8.20 5.90 22.98
CA GLU A 35 -8.64 4.56 22.55
C GLU A 35 -8.21 4.28 21.11
N HIS A 36 -8.38 5.25 20.21
CA HIS A 36 -8.02 5.07 18.81
C HIS A 36 -6.52 4.88 18.64
N ALA A 37 -5.70 5.73 19.25
CA ALA A 37 -4.23 5.62 19.20
C ALA A 37 -3.77 4.24 19.72
N ARG A 38 -4.27 3.83 20.89
CA ARG A 38 -3.92 2.52 21.46
C ARG A 38 -4.23 1.36 20.51
N ARG A 39 -5.37 1.37 19.82
CA ARG A 39 -5.77 0.31 18.89
C ARG A 39 -4.99 0.41 17.58
N ASN A 40 -4.79 1.60 17.06
CA ASN A 40 -4.03 1.85 15.83
C ASN A 40 -2.59 1.34 15.97
N ASP A 41 -1.92 1.69 17.08
CA ASP A 41 -0.56 1.22 17.38
C ASP A 41 -0.51 -0.32 17.55
N ALA A 42 -1.52 -0.92 18.19
CA ALA A 42 -1.59 -2.36 18.35
C ALA A 42 -1.70 -3.08 16.99
N PHE A 43 -2.56 -2.62 16.08
CA PHE A 43 -2.67 -3.17 14.73
C PHE A 43 -1.40 -2.94 13.91
N PHE A 44 -0.78 -1.77 14.01
CA PHE A 44 0.49 -1.50 13.34
C PHE A 44 1.61 -2.45 13.82
N HIS A 45 1.70 -2.68 15.14
CA HIS A 45 2.62 -3.67 15.71
C HIS A 45 2.32 -5.10 15.20
N ASP A 46 1.05 -5.49 15.11
CA ASP A 46 0.67 -6.80 14.57
C ASP A 46 0.99 -6.94 13.07
N TYR A 47 0.85 -5.85 12.30
CA TYR A 47 1.29 -5.80 10.91
C TYR A 47 2.81 -6.03 10.79
N GLN A 48 3.60 -5.29 11.56
CA GLN A 48 5.06 -5.44 11.58
C GLN A 48 5.52 -6.85 12.02
N ALA A 49 4.77 -7.45 12.94
CA ALA A 49 5.03 -8.82 13.40
C ALA A 49 4.50 -9.92 12.47
N GLY A 50 3.86 -9.53 11.35
CA GLY A 50 3.33 -10.45 10.37
C GLY A 50 2.12 -11.27 10.85
N ARG A 51 1.35 -10.82 11.83
CA ARG A 51 0.17 -11.52 12.38
C ARG A 51 -1.13 -10.72 12.35
N LEU A 52 -1.16 -9.63 11.55
CA LEU A 52 -2.33 -8.78 11.41
C LEU A 52 -3.56 -9.58 10.96
N ASP A 53 -4.67 -9.48 11.71
CA ASP A 53 -6.01 -9.80 11.22
C ASP A 53 -6.51 -8.61 10.39
N ILE A 54 -6.39 -8.74 9.06
CA ILE A 54 -6.73 -7.67 8.13
C ILE A 54 -8.23 -7.32 8.15
N HIS A 55 -9.12 -8.28 8.44
CA HIS A 55 -10.55 -8.02 8.51
C HIS A 55 -10.90 -7.19 9.75
N ALA A 56 -10.37 -7.57 10.92
CA ALA A 56 -10.53 -6.80 12.15
C ALA A 56 -9.92 -5.40 12.03
N TYR A 57 -8.79 -5.27 11.31
CA TYR A 57 -8.16 -3.99 11.05
C TYR A 57 -9.02 -3.09 10.17
N ILE A 58 -9.55 -3.60 9.04
CA ILE A 58 -10.38 -2.80 8.11
C ILE A 58 -11.66 -2.32 8.79
N ASP A 59 -12.33 -3.16 9.61
CA ASP A 59 -13.49 -2.71 10.38
C ASP A 59 -13.11 -1.55 11.33
N PHE A 60 -12.00 -1.69 12.05
CA PHE A 60 -11.49 -0.64 12.93
C PHE A 60 -11.11 0.65 12.16
N ALA A 61 -10.30 0.53 11.11
CA ALA A 61 -9.76 1.69 10.36
C ALA A 61 -10.87 2.50 9.69
N THR A 62 -11.95 1.84 9.25
CA THR A 62 -13.09 2.52 8.62
C THR A 62 -14.12 3.05 9.62
N ALA A 63 -14.20 2.52 10.84
CA ALA A 63 -15.23 2.84 11.82
C ALA A 63 -15.31 4.34 12.16
N ALA A 64 -14.17 5.05 12.16
CA ALA A 64 -14.13 6.47 12.50
C ALA A 64 -14.78 7.38 11.44
N TRP A 65 -14.89 6.92 10.17
CA TRP A 65 -15.32 7.77 9.07
C TRP A 65 -16.39 7.19 8.15
N ARG A 66 -16.62 5.88 8.12
CA ARG A 66 -17.59 5.24 7.19
C ARG A 66 -19.03 5.76 7.32
N ASP A 67 -19.45 6.23 8.52
CA ASP A 67 -20.78 6.77 8.77
C ASP A 67 -20.87 8.29 8.52
N ARG A 68 -19.78 8.94 8.09
CA ARG A 68 -19.76 10.35 7.75
C ARG A 68 -20.37 10.60 6.38
N SER A 69 -20.73 11.86 6.08
CA SER A 69 -21.17 12.20 4.73
C SER A 69 -20.02 11.99 3.72
N LEU A 70 -20.34 11.59 2.49
CA LEU A 70 -19.33 11.45 1.44
C LEU A 70 -18.57 12.75 1.19
N GLN A 71 -19.21 13.91 1.40
CA GLN A 71 -18.58 15.21 1.29
C GLN A 71 -17.54 15.42 2.40
N ASP A 72 -17.87 15.11 3.65
CA ASP A 72 -16.91 15.23 4.77
C ASP A 72 -15.72 14.30 4.57
N ILE A 73 -15.98 13.07 4.12
CA ILE A 73 -14.93 12.08 3.80
C ILE A 73 -14.01 12.65 2.71
N ALA A 74 -14.56 13.16 1.60
CA ALA A 74 -13.77 13.71 0.51
C ALA A 74 -12.91 14.90 0.97
N LEU A 75 -13.46 15.82 1.78
CA LEU A 75 -12.72 16.94 2.35
C LEU A 75 -11.60 16.49 3.31
N ALA A 76 -11.86 15.46 4.11
CA ALA A 76 -10.86 14.90 5.00
C ALA A 76 -9.69 14.27 4.22
N PHE A 77 -9.99 13.50 3.17
CA PHE A 77 -8.94 12.93 2.31
C PHE A 77 -8.15 14.02 1.57
N GLU A 78 -8.80 15.07 1.06
CA GLU A 78 -8.09 16.18 0.43
C GLU A 78 -7.13 16.87 1.42
N ARG A 79 -7.60 17.11 2.66
CA ARG A 79 -6.75 17.66 3.71
C ARG A 79 -5.60 16.72 4.08
N PHE A 80 -5.87 15.44 4.25
CA PHE A 80 -4.85 14.43 4.53
C PHE A 80 -3.77 14.41 3.44
N MET A 81 -4.17 14.39 2.18
CA MET A 81 -3.25 14.48 1.06
C MET A 81 -2.39 15.74 1.11
N LYS A 82 -2.97 16.89 1.47
CA LYS A 82 -2.27 18.17 1.52
C LYS A 82 -1.33 18.27 2.74
N GLU A 83 -1.81 17.85 3.91
CA GLU A 83 -1.15 18.13 5.19
C GLU A 83 -0.16 17.03 5.57
N VAL A 84 -0.39 15.79 5.14
CA VAL A 84 0.43 14.61 5.52
C VAL A 84 1.16 13.99 4.33
N ILE A 85 0.44 13.64 3.26
CA ILE A 85 1.03 12.84 2.18
C ILE A 85 1.95 13.67 1.29
N ARG A 86 1.50 14.83 0.77
CA ARG A 86 2.34 15.64 -0.13
C ARG A 86 3.67 16.06 0.48
N PRO A 87 3.76 16.46 1.76
CA PRO A 87 5.04 16.74 2.41
C PRO A 87 5.97 15.54 2.56
N SER A 88 5.41 14.32 2.57
CA SER A 88 6.18 13.08 2.70
C SER A 88 6.69 12.50 1.38
N LEU A 89 6.18 12.98 0.23
CA LEU A 89 6.63 12.53 -1.10
C LEU A 89 8.08 12.91 -1.33
N ARG A 90 8.95 11.91 -1.45
CA ARG A 90 10.39 12.09 -1.67
C ARG A 90 10.74 12.10 -3.16
N ASP A 91 11.67 12.96 -3.54
CA ASP A 91 12.11 13.07 -4.93
C ASP A 91 12.84 11.81 -5.41
N SER A 92 13.53 11.09 -4.50
CA SER A 92 14.13 9.79 -4.79
C SER A 92 13.10 8.74 -5.24
N ALA A 93 11.96 8.65 -4.53
CA ALA A 93 10.88 7.73 -4.89
C ALA A 93 10.22 8.14 -6.22
N LYS A 94 9.97 9.44 -6.42
CA LYS A 94 9.44 9.94 -7.70
C LYS A 94 10.40 9.65 -8.86
N ALA A 95 11.71 9.82 -8.65
CA ALA A 95 12.73 9.56 -9.67
C ALA A 95 12.78 8.07 -10.05
N LEU A 96 12.63 7.16 -9.08
CA LEU A 96 12.53 5.72 -9.33
C LEU A 96 11.32 5.39 -10.22
N VAL A 97 10.14 5.88 -9.88
CA VAL A 97 8.90 5.66 -10.65
C VAL A 97 9.04 6.24 -12.06
N GLU A 98 9.58 7.46 -12.17
CA GLU A 98 9.78 8.15 -13.45
C GLU A 98 10.81 7.46 -14.35
N GLN A 99 11.84 6.84 -13.76
CA GLN A 99 12.81 6.04 -14.54
C GLN A 99 12.09 4.87 -15.21
N HIS A 100 11.29 4.09 -14.47
CA HIS A 100 10.52 2.98 -15.05
C HIS A 100 9.53 3.45 -16.11
N ARG A 101 8.89 4.62 -15.91
CA ARG A 101 7.97 5.20 -16.90
C ARG A 101 8.68 5.54 -18.19
N ARG A 102 9.85 6.21 -18.13
CA ARG A 102 10.68 6.55 -19.30
C ARG A 102 11.16 5.32 -20.05
N ASP A 103 11.42 4.22 -19.31
CA ASP A 103 11.83 2.95 -19.90
C ASP A 103 10.66 2.17 -20.52
N GLY A 104 9.43 2.73 -20.49
CA GLY A 104 8.24 2.13 -21.09
C GLY A 104 7.70 0.92 -20.34
N HIS A 105 8.02 0.79 -19.05
CA HIS A 105 7.49 -0.29 -18.21
C HIS A 105 6.01 -0.05 -17.87
N VAL A 106 5.24 -1.12 -17.71
CA VAL A 106 3.93 -1.05 -17.06
C VAL A 106 4.16 -0.87 -15.56
N LEU A 107 3.43 0.05 -14.93
CA LEU A 107 3.62 0.38 -13.51
C LEU A 107 2.36 0.05 -12.72
N ALA A 108 2.51 -0.57 -11.54
CA ALA A 108 1.40 -0.74 -10.61
C ALA A 108 1.87 -0.61 -9.15
N VAL A 109 1.02 -0.02 -8.31
CA VAL A 109 1.15 -0.10 -6.85
C VAL A 109 0.47 -1.37 -6.36
N VAL A 110 1.12 -2.11 -5.44
CA VAL A 110 0.60 -3.33 -4.81
C VAL A 110 0.73 -3.17 -3.30
N THR A 111 -0.34 -2.80 -2.60
CA THR A 111 -0.30 -2.41 -1.19
C THR A 111 -1.37 -3.09 -0.36
N ALA A 112 -1.06 -3.39 0.91
CA ALA A 112 -2.04 -3.92 1.86
C ALA A 112 -3.06 -2.88 2.32
N THR A 113 -2.69 -1.61 2.29
CA THR A 113 -3.55 -0.48 2.65
C THR A 113 -4.75 -0.38 1.70
N ASN A 114 -5.87 0.08 2.23
CA ASN A 114 -7.13 0.13 1.48
C ASN A 114 -7.09 1.15 0.33
N ASP A 115 -7.92 0.89 -0.68
CA ASP A 115 -7.95 1.65 -1.93
C ASP A 115 -8.45 3.10 -1.78
N PHE A 116 -9.27 3.42 -0.76
CA PHE A 116 -9.73 4.78 -0.50
C PHE A 116 -8.56 5.71 -0.14
N ILE A 117 -7.65 5.24 0.71
CA ILE A 117 -6.46 6.01 1.11
C ILE A 117 -5.43 6.04 -0.01
N THR A 118 -5.16 4.89 -0.63
CA THR A 118 -4.00 4.72 -1.50
C THR A 118 -4.21 5.20 -2.93
N ARG A 119 -5.44 5.29 -3.42
CA ARG A 119 -5.72 5.75 -4.79
C ARG A 119 -5.20 7.15 -5.08
N PRO A 120 -5.50 8.19 -4.27
CA PRO A 120 -4.94 9.52 -4.51
C PRO A 120 -3.42 9.58 -4.33
N ILE A 121 -2.84 8.69 -3.52
CA ILE A 121 -1.39 8.60 -3.35
C ILE A 121 -0.72 8.00 -4.59
N ALA A 122 -1.25 6.89 -5.13
CA ALA A 122 -0.77 6.30 -6.38
C ALA A 122 -0.85 7.31 -7.54
N GLN A 123 -1.93 8.08 -7.62
CA GLN A 123 -2.09 9.18 -8.58
C GLN A 123 -1.04 10.28 -8.41
N ALA A 124 -0.62 10.60 -7.17
CA ALA A 124 0.42 11.59 -6.91
C ALA A 124 1.80 11.14 -7.42
N PHE A 125 2.05 9.83 -7.54
CA PHE A 125 3.20 9.24 -8.24
C PHE A 125 2.97 9.08 -9.75
N GLY A 126 1.76 9.41 -10.25
CA GLY A 126 1.38 9.19 -11.64
C GLY A 126 1.22 7.71 -12.00
N ILE A 127 1.00 6.82 -11.04
CA ILE A 127 0.77 5.39 -11.28
C ILE A 127 -0.75 5.16 -11.37
N GLU A 128 -1.19 4.66 -12.51
CA GLU A 128 -2.62 4.42 -12.81
C GLU A 128 -3.14 3.14 -12.16
N HIS A 129 -2.33 2.07 -12.19
CA HIS A 129 -2.76 0.77 -11.71
C HIS A 129 -2.49 0.62 -10.21
N LEU A 130 -3.56 0.32 -9.47
CA LEU A 130 -3.54 0.15 -8.02
C LEU A 130 -4.17 -1.20 -7.65
N LEU A 131 -3.38 -2.05 -7.00
CA LEU A 131 -3.75 -3.36 -6.48
C LEU A 131 -3.73 -3.30 -4.93
N ALA A 132 -4.68 -2.58 -4.39
CA ALA A 132 -4.87 -2.37 -2.96
C ALA A 132 -5.85 -3.38 -2.36
N THR A 133 -6.01 -3.37 -1.04
CA THR A 133 -7.15 -4.01 -0.40
C THR A 133 -8.40 -3.20 -0.71
N GLU A 134 -9.34 -3.76 -1.47
CA GLU A 134 -10.57 -3.10 -1.86
C GLU A 134 -11.59 -3.15 -0.74
N LEU A 135 -12.25 -2.02 -0.45
CA LEU A 135 -13.32 -1.96 0.54
C LEU A 135 -14.66 -2.33 -0.11
N GLU A 136 -15.43 -3.17 0.58
CA GLU A 136 -16.83 -3.39 0.22
C GLU A 136 -17.62 -2.11 0.48
N CYS A 137 -18.40 -1.66 -0.51
CA CYS A 137 -19.24 -0.49 -0.40
C CYS A 137 -20.71 -0.85 -0.54
N ASP A 138 -21.58 -0.11 0.16
CA ASP A 138 -23.02 -0.17 0.00
C ASP A 138 -23.49 0.45 -1.34
N ALA A 139 -24.79 0.43 -1.60
CA ALA A 139 -25.41 0.99 -2.81
C ALA A 139 -25.19 2.52 -2.95
N HIS A 140 -24.75 3.21 -1.91
CA HIS A 140 -24.46 4.63 -1.90
C HIS A 140 -22.96 4.95 -2.00
N GLY A 141 -22.11 3.91 -2.17
CA GLY A 141 -20.66 4.06 -2.26
C GLY A 141 -19.96 4.25 -0.90
N ARG A 142 -20.60 3.91 0.21
CA ARG A 142 -20.02 4.01 1.56
C ARG A 142 -19.39 2.67 1.95
N PRO A 143 -18.17 2.69 2.52
CA PRO A 143 -17.56 1.47 3.02
C PRO A 143 -18.39 0.81 4.11
N THR A 144 -18.52 -0.51 4.03
CA THR A 144 -19.27 -1.31 5.02
C THR A 144 -18.43 -1.76 6.21
N GLY A 145 -17.11 -1.51 6.17
CA GLY A 145 -16.14 -2.04 7.12
C GLY A 145 -15.63 -3.43 6.76
N LYS A 146 -15.94 -3.91 5.55
CA LYS A 146 -15.52 -5.22 5.05
C LYS A 146 -14.62 -5.07 3.82
N ILE A 147 -13.95 -6.17 3.50
CA ILE A 147 -13.09 -6.29 2.31
C ILE A 147 -13.91 -6.87 1.17
N GLN A 148 -13.76 -6.29 -0.01
CA GLN A 148 -14.26 -6.84 -1.27
C GLN A 148 -13.20 -7.72 -1.91
N GLY A 149 -13.51 -9.00 -2.07
CA GLY A 149 -12.59 -9.95 -2.72
C GLY A 149 -11.37 -10.32 -1.88
N THR A 150 -10.20 -10.33 -2.50
CA THR A 150 -8.93 -10.74 -1.87
C THR A 150 -8.19 -9.54 -1.28
N ALA A 151 -7.86 -9.56 0.00
CA ALA A 151 -6.97 -8.58 0.62
C ALA A 151 -5.58 -8.63 -0.01
N SER A 152 -4.98 -7.47 -0.28
CA SER A 152 -3.64 -7.35 -0.88
C SER A 152 -2.54 -7.44 0.19
N LEU A 153 -2.57 -8.49 1.02
CA LEU A 153 -1.63 -8.73 2.11
C LEU A 153 -0.95 -10.09 1.92
N ARG A 154 0.37 -10.15 2.01
CA ARG A 154 1.20 -11.36 1.85
C ARG A 154 0.90 -12.11 0.55
N GLU A 155 0.45 -13.36 0.62
CA GLU A 155 0.06 -14.18 -0.54
C GLU A 155 -1.06 -13.52 -1.36
N GLY A 156 -1.88 -12.70 -0.70
CA GLY A 156 -2.92 -11.92 -1.36
C GLY A 156 -2.35 -10.90 -2.36
N LYS A 157 -1.14 -10.36 -2.14
CA LYS A 157 -0.46 -9.49 -3.13
C LYS A 157 -0.21 -10.26 -4.43
N VAL A 158 0.27 -11.49 -4.35
CA VAL A 158 0.47 -12.36 -5.55
C VAL A 158 -0.86 -12.60 -6.24
N SER A 159 -1.88 -13.03 -5.49
CA SER A 159 -3.22 -13.31 -6.04
C SER A 159 -3.81 -12.09 -6.74
N ARG A 160 -3.65 -10.89 -6.17
CA ARG A 160 -4.13 -9.62 -6.77
C ARG A 160 -3.39 -9.29 -8.07
N VAL A 161 -2.07 -9.50 -8.11
CA VAL A 161 -1.27 -9.32 -9.33
C VAL A 161 -1.72 -10.29 -10.42
N GLU A 162 -1.88 -11.57 -10.10
CA GLU A 162 -2.33 -12.58 -11.06
C GLU A 162 -3.73 -12.29 -11.61
N GLN A 163 -4.70 -11.94 -10.74
CA GLN A 163 -6.05 -11.54 -11.13
C GLN A 163 -6.04 -10.33 -12.07
N TRP A 164 -5.24 -9.31 -11.74
CA TRP A 164 -5.10 -8.12 -12.55
C TRP A 164 -4.48 -8.44 -13.92
N LEU A 165 -3.42 -9.23 -13.97
CA LEU A 165 -2.81 -9.65 -15.22
C LEU A 165 -3.78 -10.48 -16.08
N ALA A 166 -4.54 -11.38 -15.45
CA ALA A 166 -5.56 -12.17 -16.13
C ALA A 166 -6.67 -11.29 -16.73
N SER A 167 -7.16 -10.30 -16.00
CA SER A 167 -8.19 -9.35 -16.48
C SER A 167 -7.73 -8.53 -17.70
N ARG A 168 -6.41 -8.35 -17.85
CA ARG A 168 -5.79 -7.67 -19.01
C ARG A 168 -5.48 -8.60 -20.17
N GLY A 169 -5.68 -9.90 -20.01
CA GLY A 169 -5.28 -10.90 -21.02
C GLY A 169 -3.76 -10.99 -21.21
N THR A 170 -2.96 -10.54 -20.25
CA THR A 170 -1.49 -10.48 -20.34
C THR A 170 -0.90 -11.26 -19.16
N PRO A 171 -0.72 -12.59 -19.28
CA PRO A 171 -0.18 -13.39 -18.19
C PRO A 171 1.27 -13.02 -17.88
N ALA A 172 1.73 -13.32 -16.66
CA ALA A 172 3.06 -12.96 -16.16
C ALA A 172 4.21 -13.42 -17.10
N ARG A 173 4.04 -14.59 -17.74
CA ARG A 173 5.03 -15.15 -18.68
C ARG A 173 5.25 -14.31 -19.95
N ASP A 174 4.34 -13.39 -20.27
CA ASP A 174 4.46 -12.50 -21.44
C ASP A 174 5.33 -11.27 -21.14
N PHE A 175 5.71 -11.07 -19.87
CA PHE A 175 6.66 -10.05 -19.48
C PHE A 175 8.09 -10.60 -19.54
N GLU A 176 8.99 -9.83 -20.17
CA GLU A 176 10.43 -10.11 -20.18
C GLU A 176 11.02 -10.12 -18.76
N SER A 177 10.52 -9.20 -17.93
CA SER A 177 10.87 -9.12 -16.53
C SER A 177 9.75 -8.45 -15.71
N ILE A 178 9.64 -8.89 -14.46
CA ILE A 178 8.77 -8.29 -13.44
C ILE A 178 9.66 -7.91 -12.27
N THR A 179 9.74 -6.62 -11.97
CA THR A 179 10.46 -6.09 -10.81
C THR A 179 9.45 -5.75 -9.72
N PHE A 180 9.74 -6.08 -8.47
CA PHE A 180 8.94 -5.65 -7.32
C PHE A 180 9.84 -5.03 -6.25
N TYR A 181 9.42 -3.88 -5.77
CA TYR A 181 10.03 -3.10 -4.71
C TYR A 181 9.18 -3.23 -3.44
N GLY A 182 9.75 -3.73 -2.34
CA GLY A 182 9.04 -3.93 -1.08
C GLY A 182 9.98 -3.77 0.11
N ASP A 183 9.46 -3.37 1.28
CA ASP A 183 10.23 -2.98 2.47
C ASP A 183 10.17 -3.99 3.61
N SER A 184 9.17 -4.86 3.63
CA SER A 184 8.87 -5.70 4.78
C SER A 184 8.78 -7.19 4.47
N THR A 185 8.75 -8.03 5.50
CA THR A 185 8.53 -9.47 5.35
C THR A 185 7.11 -9.82 4.91
N ASN A 186 6.15 -8.88 5.00
CA ASN A 186 4.82 -9.04 4.41
C ASN A 186 4.85 -9.06 2.88
N ASP A 187 5.92 -8.54 2.27
CA ASP A 187 6.16 -8.54 0.82
C ASP A 187 6.82 -9.81 0.31
N LEU A 188 7.31 -10.65 1.22
CA LEU A 188 8.12 -11.80 0.88
C LEU A 188 7.48 -12.72 -0.18
N PRO A 189 6.17 -13.06 -0.11
CA PRO A 189 5.55 -13.88 -1.15
C PRO A 189 5.64 -13.26 -2.54
N LEU A 190 5.47 -11.95 -2.68
CA LEU A 190 5.57 -11.27 -3.98
C LEU A 190 7.02 -11.06 -4.41
N LEU A 191 7.95 -10.76 -3.48
CA LEU A 191 9.39 -10.71 -3.76
C LEU A 191 9.91 -12.05 -4.29
N GLU A 192 9.41 -13.17 -3.75
CA GLU A 192 9.78 -14.51 -4.23
C GLU A 192 9.13 -14.89 -5.57
N TRP A 193 7.97 -14.32 -5.87
CA TRP A 193 7.22 -14.61 -7.09
C TRP A 193 7.77 -13.90 -8.33
N VAL A 194 8.35 -12.68 -8.17
CA VAL A 194 8.86 -11.88 -9.30
C VAL A 194 10.23 -12.35 -9.80
N SER A 195 10.58 -11.97 -11.03
CA SER A 195 11.91 -12.26 -11.60
C SER A 195 13.02 -11.35 -11.05
N HIS A 196 12.68 -10.14 -10.58
CA HIS A 196 13.62 -9.13 -10.09
C HIS A 196 13.14 -8.54 -8.75
N PRO A 197 13.34 -9.23 -7.63
CA PRO A 197 13.04 -8.69 -6.31
C PRO A 197 14.04 -7.60 -5.92
N VAL A 198 13.53 -6.52 -5.29
CA VAL A 198 14.35 -5.43 -4.73
C VAL A 198 13.85 -5.12 -3.31
N ALA A 199 14.69 -5.39 -2.32
CA ALA A 199 14.40 -5.00 -0.95
C ALA A 199 14.63 -3.49 -0.80
N THR A 200 13.55 -2.73 -0.62
CA THR A 200 13.58 -1.25 -0.63
C THR A 200 13.36 -0.72 0.77
N ASN A 201 14.28 0.11 1.27
CA ASN A 201 14.29 0.59 2.66
C ASN A 201 14.02 -0.53 3.69
N PRO A 202 14.62 -1.73 3.53
CA PRO A 202 14.17 -2.91 4.25
C PRO A 202 14.37 -2.79 5.75
N GLY A 203 13.37 -3.22 6.51
CA GLY A 203 13.55 -3.49 7.94
C GLY A 203 14.57 -4.61 8.18
N PRO A 204 15.08 -4.77 9.41
CA PRO A 204 16.19 -5.70 9.72
C PRO A 204 15.95 -7.15 9.24
N ALA A 205 14.72 -7.65 9.37
CA ALA A 205 14.37 -9.01 8.96
C ALA A 205 14.45 -9.20 7.44
N LEU A 206 13.89 -8.28 6.65
CA LEU A 206 13.97 -8.35 5.19
C LEU A 206 15.40 -8.08 4.71
N ALA A 207 16.15 -7.17 5.35
CA ALA A 207 17.54 -6.92 5.01
C ALA A 207 18.42 -8.17 5.16
N ALA A 208 18.23 -8.92 6.25
CA ALA A 208 18.93 -10.19 6.46
C ALA A 208 18.57 -11.25 5.39
N LEU A 209 17.30 -11.37 5.03
CA LEU A 209 16.84 -12.26 3.97
C LEU A 209 17.37 -11.83 2.59
N ALA A 210 17.36 -10.54 2.28
CA ALA A 210 17.91 -10.02 1.03
C ALA A 210 19.40 -10.34 0.88
N ALA A 211 20.19 -10.15 1.96
CA ALA A 211 21.60 -10.51 1.97
C ALA A 211 21.81 -12.04 1.76
N GLN A 212 21.02 -12.88 2.41
CA GLN A 212 21.09 -14.33 2.27
C GLN A 212 20.76 -14.80 0.84
N ARG A 213 19.80 -14.13 0.17
CA ARG A 213 19.29 -14.50 -1.15
C ARG A 213 20.01 -13.76 -2.29
N GLY A 214 20.92 -12.84 -1.97
CA GLY A 214 21.61 -12.01 -2.96
C GLY A 214 20.68 -11.03 -3.67
N TRP A 215 19.58 -10.61 -3.02
CA TRP A 215 18.68 -9.61 -3.59
C TRP A 215 19.28 -8.20 -3.49
N PRO A 216 19.11 -7.35 -4.50
CA PRO A 216 19.47 -5.94 -4.40
C PRO A 216 18.76 -5.25 -3.24
N VAL A 217 19.48 -4.36 -2.56
CA VAL A 217 18.94 -3.46 -1.54
C VAL A 217 18.97 -2.04 -2.06
N LEU A 218 17.86 -1.34 -1.99
CA LEU A 218 17.71 0.06 -2.37
C LEU A 218 17.31 0.89 -1.16
N GLN A 219 18.01 1.98 -0.89
CA GLN A 219 17.63 2.97 0.13
C GLN A 219 17.13 4.23 -0.58
N LEU A 220 15.86 4.54 -0.42
CA LEU A 220 15.23 5.74 -0.97
C LEU A 220 15.11 6.86 0.07
N PHE A 221 15.14 6.49 1.35
CA PHE A 221 15.02 7.42 2.48
C PHE A 221 16.22 7.26 3.40
N GLU A 222 16.68 8.39 3.97
CA GLU A 222 17.68 8.45 5.03
C GLU A 222 17.03 8.36 6.41
#